data_8562bd9ed7a053e33918780913d5e35f
#
_entry.id   8562bd9ed7a053e33918780913d5e35f
#
_cell.length_a   1.000
_cell.length_b   1.000
_cell.length_c   1.000
_cell.angle_alpha   90.00
_cell.angle_beta   90.00
_cell.angle_gamma   90.00
#
_symmetry.space_group_name_H-M   'P 1'
#
loop_
_entity.id
_entity.type
_entity.pdbx_description
1 polymer ?
#
loop_
_entity_poly.entity_id
_entity_poly.type
_entity_poly.pdbx_seq_one_letter_code
_entity_poly.pdbx_strand_id
1 'polypeptide(L)'
;MEPVPSAYFTDRLTDAFDYARALHANQVRKGTTVPYIAHLLGVAALVIDHGGDEDQAMAALLHDAIEDQGRGGRTRAEIEAKFGARVARIVEGCTDADTIPKPPWRERKEAYLAHLGHAPIEVRRVAAADKLHNARAILVDYRHMGERLWARFNAGRDEQLWYYRNLVTALRSADATRESASLVDQLDDVVIALEEEARD
;
A
#
# COMPACT_ATOMS: atom_id res chain seq x y z
N MET A 1 -37.18 5.11 1.52
CA MET A 1 -35.94 5.17 0.74
C MET A 1 -35.17 6.35 1.31
N GLU A 2 -34.06 6.10 2.02
CA GLU A 2 -33.23 7.19 2.53
C GLU A 2 -32.67 7.98 1.34
N PRO A 3 -32.55 9.31 1.44
CA PRO A 3 -31.95 10.10 0.38
C PRO A 3 -30.51 9.65 0.19
N VAL A 4 -30.13 9.31 -1.03
CA VAL A 4 -28.73 9.04 -1.41
C VAL A 4 -27.95 10.32 -1.08
N PRO A 5 -26.84 10.25 -0.32
CA PRO A 5 -26.00 11.41 -0.07
C PRO A 5 -25.64 12.12 -1.39
N SER A 6 -25.54 13.42 -1.38
CA SER A 6 -25.32 14.23 -2.59
C SER A 6 -24.00 13.92 -3.31
N ALA A 7 -23.00 13.36 -2.58
CA ALA A 7 -21.79 12.72 -3.14
C ALA A 7 -21.11 11.90 -2.02
N TYR A 8 -20.66 10.69 -2.35
CA TYR A 8 -19.77 9.91 -1.46
C TYR A 8 -18.34 10.48 -1.43
N PHE A 9 -17.94 11.09 -2.53
CA PHE A 9 -16.63 11.71 -2.74
C PHE A 9 -16.80 13.08 -3.38
N THR A 10 -15.90 14.01 -3.02
CA THR A 10 -15.87 15.39 -3.48
C THR A 10 -14.77 15.62 -4.51
N ASP A 11 -14.61 16.87 -5.00
CA ASP A 11 -13.52 17.26 -5.88
C ASP A 11 -12.14 17.04 -5.26
N ARG A 12 -12.04 16.92 -3.91
CA ARG A 12 -10.79 16.61 -3.19
C ARG A 12 -10.15 15.31 -3.67
N LEU A 13 -10.96 14.27 -3.96
CA LEU A 13 -10.44 13.01 -4.49
C LEU A 13 -9.83 13.19 -5.89
N THR A 14 -10.45 14.02 -6.73
CA THR A 14 -9.92 14.37 -8.06
C THR A 14 -8.60 15.14 -7.94
N ASP A 15 -8.52 16.09 -7.03
CA ASP A 15 -7.29 16.85 -6.75
C ASP A 15 -6.16 15.93 -6.24
N ALA A 16 -6.49 14.94 -5.40
CA ALA A 16 -5.52 13.96 -4.92
C ALA A 16 -5.03 13.05 -6.05
N PHE A 17 -5.92 12.61 -6.94
CA PHE A 17 -5.55 11.85 -8.13
C PHE A 17 -4.62 12.65 -9.05
N ASP A 18 -4.96 13.92 -9.36
CA ASP A 18 -4.13 14.76 -10.22
C ASP A 18 -2.74 15.02 -9.59
N TYR A 19 -2.69 15.22 -8.28
CA TYR A 19 -1.42 15.37 -7.56
C TYR A 19 -0.57 14.08 -7.62
N ALA A 20 -1.17 12.92 -7.34
CA ALA A 20 -0.50 11.62 -7.44
C ALA A 20 0.01 11.36 -8.87
N ARG A 21 -0.83 11.59 -9.88
CA ARG A 21 -0.47 11.45 -11.30
C ARG A 21 0.71 12.35 -11.68
N ALA A 22 0.76 13.57 -11.18
CA ALA A 22 1.87 14.48 -11.45
C ALA A 22 3.17 14.05 -10.76
N LEU A 23 3.10 13.59 -9.49
CA LEU A 23 4.25 13.09 -8.74
C LEU A 23 4.90 11.86 -9.38
N HIS A 24 4.07 10.93 -9.85
CA HIS A 24 4.50 9.64 -10.40
C HIS A 24 4.49 9.58 -11.94
N ALA A 25 4.49 10.75 -12.62
CA ALA A 25 4.29 10.86 -14.06
C ALA A 25 5.27 10.02 -14.91
N ASN A 26 6.50 9.85 -14.43
CA ASN A 26 7.55 9.10 -15.13
C ASN A 26 7.90 7.77 -14.43
N GLN A 27 7.10 7.36 -13.45
CA GLN A 27 7.34 6.13 -12.71
C GLN A 27 6.56 4.96 -13.29
N VAL A 28 7.21 3.81 -13.36
CA VAL A 28 6.60 2.53 -13.74
C VAL A 28 6.73 1.51 -12.63
N ARG A 29 5.91 0.49 -12.64
CA ARG A 29 6.02 -0.67 -11.75
C ARG A 29 7.36 -1.37 -11.97
N LYS A 30 8.03 -1.73 -10.87
CA LYS A 30 9.38 -2.31 -10.88
C LYS A 30 9.47 -3.53 -11.82
N GLY A 31 10.39 -3.46 -12.78
CA GLY A 31 10.61 -4.52 -13.76
C GLY A 31 9.53 -4.67 -14.83
N THR A 32 8.70 -3.65 -15.02
CA THR A 32 7.63 -3.62 -16.05
C THR A 32 7.62 -2.28 -16.79
N THR A 33 6.73 -2.14 -17.77
CA THR A 33 6.42 -0.87 -18.45
C THR A 33 5.08 -0.27 -17.99
N VAL A 34 4.44 -0.87 -16.97
CA VAL A 34 3.13 -0.44 -16.48
C VAL A 34 3.28 0.88 -15.70
N PRO A 35 2.55 1.94 -16.07
CA PRO A 35 2.57 3.20 -15.33
C PRO A 35 2.20 3.00 -13.85
N TYR A 36 2.93 3.68 -12.96
CA TYR A 36 2.76 3.50 -11.50
C TYR A 36 1.37 3.88 -11.01
N ILE A 37 0.72 4.83 -11.70
CA ILE A 37 -0.65 5.26 -11.40
C ILE A 37 -1.67 4.10 -11.38
N ALA A 38 -1.43 3.03 -12.16
CA ALA A 38 -2.28 1.84 -12.15
C ALA A 38 -2.31 1.15 -10.79
N HIS A 39 -1.16 1.15 -10.08
CA HIS A 39 -1.08 0.65 -8.71
C HIS A 39 -1.86 1.54 -7.74
N LEU A 40 -1.63 2.84 -7.78
CA LEU A 40 -2.29 3.80 -6.88
C LEU A 40 -3.82 3.75 -7.01
N LEU A 41 -4.33 3.65 -8.23
CA LEU A 41 -5.76 3.46 -8.49
C LEU A 41 -6.27 2.12 -7.94
N GLY A 42 -5.52 1.04 -8.13
CA GLY A 42 -5.88 -0.28 -7.61
C GLY A 42 -5.95 -0.30 -6.08
N VAL A 43 -5.01 0.36 -5.41
CA VAL A 43 -5.01 0.49 -3.93
C VAL A 43 -6.19 1.35 -3.47
N ALA A 44 -6.46 2.48 -4.12
CA ALA A 44 -7.60 3.33 -3.78
C ALA A 44 -8.94 2.60 -3.96
N ALA A 45 -9.11 1.84 -5.05
CA ALA A 45 -10.30 1.02 -5.27
C ALA A 45 -10.49 0.00 -4.14
N LEU A 46 -9.45 -0.73 -3.75
CA LEU A 46 -9.51 -1.69 -2.64
C LEU A 46 -9.88 -1.02 -1.31
N VAL A 47 -9.36 0.18 -1.03
CA VAL A 47 -9.72 0.94 0.19
C VAL A 47 -11.19 1.31 0.19
N ILE A 48 -11.73 1.79 -0.94
CA ILE A 48 -13.14 2.16 -1.10
C ILE A 48 -14.04 0.92 -0.95
N ASP A 49 -13.73 -0.16 -1.64
CA ASP A 49 -14.49 -1.42 -1.60
C ASP A 49 -14.59 -2.01 -0.19
N HIS A 50 -13.61 -1.70 0.67
CA HIS A 50 -13.55 -2.17 2.05
C HIS A 50 -13.88 -1.07 3.08
N GLY A 51 -14.77 -0.14 2.71
CA GLY A 51 -15.37 0.82 3.64
C GLY A 51 -14.44 1.99 4.04
N GLY A 52 -13.41 2.28 3.25
CA GLY A 52 -12.60 3.48 3.42
C GLY A 52 -13.38 4.74 3.04
N ASP A 53 -13.22 5.80 3.84
CA ASP A 53 -13.77 7.12 3.54
C ASP A 53 -12.90 7.91 2.54
N GLU A 54 -13.34 9.11 2.19
CA GLU A 54 -12.64 9.96 1.21
C GLU A 54 -11.19 10.26 1.60
N ASP A 55 -10.91 10.55 2.87
CA ASP A 55 -9.54 10.81 3.32
C ASP A 55 -8.64 9.56 3.19
N GLN A 56 -9.20 8.36 3.45
CA GLN A 56 -8.47 7.11 3.27
C GLN A 56 -8.27 6.77 1.77
N ALA A 57 -9.25 7.08 0.92
CA ALA A 57 -9.11 6.93 -0.53
C ALA A 57 -8.04 7.87 -1.11
N MET A 58 -8.02 9.14 -0.66
CA MET A 58 -6.95 10.07 -1.00
C MET A 58 -5.58 9.61 -0.49
N ALA A 59 -5.52 9.14 0.75
CA ALA A 59 -4.28 8.60 1.31
C ALA A 59 -3.80 7.37 0.52
N ALA A 60 -4.70 6.53 0.03
CA ALA A 60 -4.38 5.40 -0.83
C ALA A 60 -3.79 5.82 -2.18
N LEU A 61 -4.28 6.90 -2.79
CA LEU A 61 -3.66 7.47 -4.00
C LEU A 61 -2.26 8.04 -3.74
N LEU A 62 -1.97 8.44 -2.52
CA LEU A 62 -0.76 9.18 -2.13
C LEU A 62 0.22 8.34 -1.28
N HIS A 63 -0.09 7.07 -0.98
CA HIS A 63 0.61 6.29 0.05
C HIS A 63 2.12 6.14 -0.17
N ASP A 64 2.56 6.10 -1.42
CA ASP A 64 3.99 6.03 -1.79
C ASP A 64 4.64 7.39 -2.05
N ALA A 65 3.87 8.50 -1.96
CA ALA A 65 4.38 9.82 -2.32
C ALA A 65 5.54 10.28 -1.44
N ILE A 66 5.51 9.99 -0.14
CA ILE A 66 6.58 10.36 0.80
C ILE A 66 7.80 9.47 0.59
N GLU A 67 7.62 8.16 0.43
CA GLU A 67 8.71 7.20 0.26
C GLU A 67 9.47 7.42 -1.07
N ASP A 68 8.73 7.58 -2.17
CA ASP A 68 9.29 7.65 -3.51
C ASP A 68 9.66 9.08 -3.95
N GLN A 69 8.95 10.08 -3.44
CA GLN A 69 9.03 11.48 -3.88
C GLN A 69 9.17 12.46 -2.70
N GLY A 70 9.78 12.04 -1.58
CA GLY A 70 9.78 12.75 -0.30
C GLY A 70 10.43 14.13 -0.30
N ARG A 71 11.44 14.36 -1.16
CA ARG A 71 12.11 15.66 -1.34
C ARG A 71 12.48 16.34 -0.01
N GLY A 72 13.02 15.57 0.97
CA GLY A 72 13.42 16.09 2.27
C GLY A 72 12.26 16.62 3.12
N GLY A 73 11.13 15.92 3.14
CA GLY A 73 9.93 16.27 3.91
C GLY A 73 8.97 17.24 3.22
N ARG A 74 9.35 17.80 2.07
CA ARG A 74 8.50 18.75 1.33
C ARG A 74 7.19 18.13 0.87
N THR A 75 7.23 16.89 0.36
CA THR A 75 6.04 16.18 -0.13
C THR A 75 5.02 15.96 0.99
N ARG A 76 5.48 15.60 2.20
CA ARG A 76 4.58 15.48 3.37
C ARG A 76 3.89 16.80 3.68
N ALA A 77 4.65 17.91 3.72
CA ALA A 77 4.09 19.23 4.01
C ALA A 77 3.09 19.70 2.92
N GLU A 78 3.36 19.39 1.65
CA GLU A 78 2.45 19.68 0.53
C GLU A 78 1.14 18.87 0.64
N ILE A 79 1.23 17.57 1.01
CA ILE A 79 0.06 16.72 1.24
C ILE A 79 -0.79 17.29 2.38
N GLU A 80 -0.17 17.67 3.50
CA GLU A 80 -0.88 18.24 4.64
C GLU A 80 -1.58 19.56 4.29
N ALA A 81 -0.90 20.44 3.56
CA ALA A 81 -1.46 21.73 3.15
C ALA A 81 -2.62 21.59 2.15
N LYS A 82 -2.60 20.59 1.25
CA LYS A 82 -3.61 20.40 0.20
C LYS A 82 -4.79 19.55 0.68
N PHE A 83 -4.52 18.48 1.40
CA PHE A 83 -5.50 17.43 1.70
C PHE A 83 -5.82 17.29 3.19
N GLY A 84 -5.11 18.02 4.04
CA GLY A 84 -5.33 18.05 5.48
C GLY A 84 -4.46 17.08 6.28
N ALA A 85 -4.38 17.35 7.59
CA ALA A 85 -3.50 16.62 8.49
C ALA A 85 -3.86 15.12 8.64
N ARG A 86 -5.14 14.74 8.46
CA ARG A 86 -5.55 13.34 8.56
C ARG A 86 -4.99 12.53 7.39
N VAL A 87 -5.11 13.02 6.16
CA VAL A 87 -4.54 12.37 4.97
C VAL A 87 -3.02 12.25 5.11
N ALA A 88 -2.34 13.34 5.49
CA ALA A 88 -0.89 13.33 5.69
C ALA A 88 -0.43 12.30 6.71
N ARG A 89 -1.13 12.16 7.85
CA ARG A 89 -0.81 11.14 8.87
C ARG A 89 -1.00 9.71 8.36
N ILE A 90 -2.05 9.44 7.57
CA ILE A 90 -2.27 8.10 7.01
C ILE A 90 -1.13 7.76 6.03
N VAL A 91 -0.77 8.68 5.13
CA VAL A 91 0.32 8.50 4.17
C VAL A 91 1.66 8.28 4.88
N GLU A 92 1.96 9.08 5.89
CA GLU A 92 3.17 8.93 6.72
C GLU A 92 3.22 7.56 7.42
N GLY A 93 2.08 7.09 7.96
CA GLY A 93 1.97 5.77 8.57
C GLY A 93 2.13 4.60 7.59
N CYS A 94 1.93 4.81 6.29
CA CYS A 94 2.20 3.82 5.24
C CYS A 94 3.65 3.81 4.77
N THR A 95 4.45 4.84 5.11
CA THR A 95 5.83 5.01 4.66
C THR A 95 6.77 4.07 5.42
N ASP A 96 7.50 3.23 4.69
CA ASP A 96 8.46 2.26 5.26
C ASP A 96 9.77 2.95 5.70
N ALA A 97 10.33 3.86 4.88
CA ALA A 97 11.47 4.70 5.22
C ALA A 97 11.55 5.93 4.32
N ASP A 98 11.78 7.08 4.93
CA ASP A 98 11.99 8.38 4.27
C ASP A 98 13.45 8.89 4.37
N THR A 99 14.33 8.11 5.02
CA THR A 99 15.75 8.46 5.22
C THR A 99 16.64 8.00 4.06
N ILE A 100 17.69 8.78 3.75
CA ILE A 100 18.69 8.44 2.75
C ILE A 100 20.10 8.52 3.40
N PRO A 101 20.90 7.43 3.36
CA PRO A 101 20.57 6.11 2.79
C PRO A 101 19.53 5.35 3.59
N LYS A 102 18.70 4.54 2.90
CA LYS A 102 17.72 3.67 3.57
C LYS A 102 18.48 2.62 4.41
N PRO A 103 17.97 2.27 5.61
CA PRO A 103 18.52 1.17 6.43
C PRO A 103 18.53 -0.18 5.68
N PRO A 104 19.24 -1.21 6.17
CA PRO A 104 19.19 -2.55 5.61
C PRO A 104 17.76 -3.06 5.46
N TRP A 105 17.51 -3.81 4.38
CA TRP A 105 16.15 -4.23 4.01
C TRP A 105 15.41 -4.93 5.15
N ARG A 106 16.05 -5.90 5.80
CA ARG A 106 15.46 -6.71 6.88
C ARG A 106 15.07 -5.86 8.08
N GLU A 107 16.00 -5.05 8.56
CA GLU A 107 15.79 -4.13 9.68
C GLU A 107 14.60 -3.18 9.43
N ARG A 108 14.55 -2.61 8.24
CA ARG A 108 13.47 -1.74 7.81
C ARG A 108 12.11 -2.44 7.82
N LYS A 109 12.05 -3.69 7.30
CA LYS A 109 10.82 -4.46 7.25
C LYS A 109 10.36 -4.90 8.65
N GLU A 110 11.27 -5.26 9.53
CA GLU A 110 10.94 -5.57 10.94
C GLU A 110 10.39 -4.35 11.67
N ALA A 111 10.99 -3.18 11.50
CA ALA A 111 10.49 -1.93 12.09
C ALA A 111 9.10 -1.56 11.55
N TYR A 112 8.86 -1.71 10.25
CA TYR A 112 7.57 -1.44 9.63
C TYR A 112 6.48 -2.42 10.10
N LEU A 113 6.79 -3.70 10.23
CA LEU A 113 5.88 -4.72 10.77
C LEU A 113 5.48 -4.41 12.22
N ALA A 114 6.45 -4.03 13.05
CA ALA A 114 6.20 -3.63 14.43
C ALA A 114 5.31 -2.38 14.50
N HIS A 115 5.56 -1.38 13.64
CA HIS A 115 4.72 -0.19 13.51
C HIS A 115 3.28 -0.55 13.13
N LEU A 116 3.08 -1.37 12.08
CA LEU A 116 1.74 -1.75 11.60
C LEU A 116 0.90 -2.47 12.66
N GLY A 117 1.53 -3.27 13.53
CA GLY A 117 0.84 -3.97 14.60
C GLY A 117 0.12 -3.04 15.59
N HIS A 118 0.53 -1.76 15.66
CA HIS A 118 -0.04 -0.75 16.56
C HIS A 118 -0.61 0.47 15.83
N ALA A 119 -0.53 0.49 14.50
CA ALA A 119 -1.00 1.61 13.70
C ALA A 119 -2.54 1.77 13.77
N PRO A 120 -3.06 3.00 13.63
CA PRO A 120 -4.50 3.24 13.51
C PRO A 120 -5.13 2.41 12.38
N ILE A 121 -6.42 2.08 12.54
CA ILE A 121 -7.16 1.24 11.57
C ILE A 121 -7.11 1.81 10.14
N GLU A 122 -7.15 3.12 9.99
CA GLU A 122 -7.06 3.81 8.70
C GLU A 122 -5.72 3.59 8.00
N VAL A 123 -4.61 3.59 8.74
CA VAL A 123 -3.26 3.26 8.22
C VAL A 123 -3.20 1.79 7.84
N ARG A 124 -3.67 0.90 8.72
CA ARG A 124 -3.69 -0.55 8.45
C ARG A 124 -4.54 -0.91 7.23
N ARG A 125 -5.69 -0.23 7.01
CA ARG A 125 -6.53 -0.45 5.83
C ARG A 125 -5.80 -0.09 4.55
N VAL A 126 -5.16 1.07 4.48
CA VAL A 126 -4.40 1.49 3.30
C VAL A 126 -3.19 0.57 3.08
N ALA A 127 -2.45 0.24 4.14
CA ALA A 127 -1.32 -0.68 4.07
C ALA A 127 -1.76 -2.10 3.60
N ALA A 128 -2.87 -2.63 4.11
CA ALA A 128 -3.40 -3.93 3.69
C ALA A 128 -3.80 -3.93 2.21
N ALA A 129 -4.45 -2.86 1.74
CA ALA A 129 -4.83 -2.71 0.33
C ALA A 129 -3.60 -2.64 -0.59
N ASP A 130 -2.57 -1.86 -0.21
CA ASP A 130 -1.30 -1.80 -0.93
C ASP A 130 -0.65 -3.19 -1.01
N LYS A 131 -0.52 -3.86 0.14
CA LYS A 131 0.18 -5.15 0.18
C LYS A 131 -0.61 -6.25 -0.53
N LEU A 132 -1.95 -6.23 -0.47
CA LEU A 132 -2.79 -7.12 -1.27
C LEU A 132 -2.60 -6.88 -2.76
N HIS A 133 -2.62 -5.62 -3.22
CA HIS A 133 -2.41 -5.28 -4.62
C HIS A 133 -1.02 -5.74 -5.11
N ASN A 134 0.01 -5.53 -4.29
CA ASN A 134 1.36 -5.97 -4.58
C ASN A 134 1.50 -7.50 -4.59
N ALA A 135 0.95 -8.22 -3.60
CA ALA A 135 0.99 -9.68 -3.53
C ALA A 135 0.30 -10.32 -4.73
N ARG A 136 -0.86 -9.80 -5.17
CA ARG A 136 -1.56 -10.26 -6.38
C ARG A 136 -0.70 -10.11 -7.62
N ALA A 137 -0.02 -8.98 -7.78
CA ALA A 137 0.88 -8.77 -8.91
C ALA A 137 2.08 -9.74 -8.86
N ILE A 138 2.66 -9.97 -7.69
CA ILE A 138 3.76 -10.93 -7.49
C ILE A 138 3.30 -12.34 -7.86
N LEU A 139 2.14 -12.80 -7.39
CA LEU A 139 1.61 -14.12 -7.70
C LEU A 139 1.38 -14.31 -9.19
N VAL A 140 0.78 -13.32 -9.86
CA VAL A 140 0.57 -13.35 -11.32
C VAL A 140 1.91 -13.40 -12.06
N ASP A 141 2.86 -12.57 -11.67
CA ASP A 141 4.19 -12.53 -12.29
C ASP A 141 4.97 -13.83 -12.03
N TYR A 142 4.83 -14.43 -10.85
CA TYR A 142 5.47 -15.71 -10.52
C TYR A 142 4.95 -16.84 -11.40
N ARG A 143 3.64 -16.91 -11.64
CA ARG A 143 3.03 -17.90 -12.56
C ARG A 143 3.56 -17.81 -13.99
N HIS A 144 3.96 -16.60 -14.41
CA HIS A 144 4.51 -16.40 -15.75
C HIS A 144 6.03 -16.59 -15.83
N MET A 145 6.77 -16.24 -14.76
CA MET A 145 8.23 -16.15 -14.79
C MET A 145 8.95 -17.20 -13.95
N GLY A 146 8.23 -17.84 -13.01
CA GLY A 146 8.81 -18.74 -12.02
C GLY A 146 9.90 -18.06 -11.18
N GLU A 147 10.92 -18.80 -10.79
CA GLU A 147 12.02 -18.34 -9.95
C GLU A 147 12.74 -17.07 -10.45
N ARG A 148 12.68 -16.80 -11.76
CA ARG A 148 13.30 -15.59 -12.33
C ARG A 148 12.68 -14.29 -11.84
N LEU A 149 11.47 -14.34 -11.28
CA LEU A 149 10.80 -13.19 -10.68
C LEU A 149 11.63 -12.57 -9.56
N TRP A 150 12.23 -13.40 -8.71
CA TRP A 150 12.90 -12.95 -7.49
C TRP A 150 14.10 -12.04 -7.74
N ALA A 151 14.70 -12.13 -8.92
CA ALA A 151 15.77 -11.23 -9.34
C ALA A 151 15.34 -9.75 -9.48
N ARG A 152 14.03 -9.47 -9.53
CA ARG A 152 13.51 -8.09 -9.53
C ARG A 152 13.60 -7.40 -8.16
N PHE A 153 13.71 -8.18 -7.08
CA PHE A 153 13.68 -7.67 -5.72
C PHE A 153 15.09 -7.51 -5.15
N ASN A 154 15.24 -6.60 -4.18
CA ASN A 154 16.50 -6.41 -3.47
C ASN A 154 16.78 -7.51 -2.44
N ALA A 155 15.73 -8.26 -2.07
CA ALA A 155 15.79 -9.41 -1.19
C ALA A 155 15.26 -10.63 -1.95
N GLY A 156 15.87 -11.79 -1.72
CA GLY A 156 15.50 -13.04 -2.41
C GLY A 156 14.12 -13.57 -2.02
N ARG A 157 13.76 -14.72 -2.63
CA ARG A 157 12.47 -15.41 -2.42
C ARG A 157 12.10 -15.54 -0.95
N ASP A 158 12.95 -16.16 -0.16
CA ASP A 158 12.65 -16.53 1.24
C ASP A 158 12.39 -15.28 2.11
N GLU A 159 13.12 -14.19 1.86
CA GLU A 159 12.92 -12.90 2.52
C GLU A 159 11.58 -12.27 2.11
N GLN A 160 11.19 -12.36 0.84
CA GLN A 160 9.90 -11.85 0.37
C GLN A 160 8.74 -12.64 0.99
N LEU A 161 8.80 -13.97 0.98
CA LEU A 161 7.78 -14.84 1.59
C LEU A 161 7.68 -14.58 3.08
N TRP A 162 8.83 -14.52 3.79
CA TRP A 162 8.87 -14.12 5.19
C TRP A 162 8.18 -12.81 5.46
N TYR A 163 8.44 -11.79 4.64
CA TYR A 163 7.85 -10.47 4.82
C TYR A 163 6.33 -10.49 4.67
N TYR A 164 5.81 -11.10 3.59
CA TYR A 164 4.37 -11.18 3.37
C TYR A 164 3.65 -12.00 4.43
N ARG A 165 4.22 -13.08 4.91
CA ARG A 165 3.66 -13.88 6.02
C ARG A 165 3.57 -13.06 7.31
N ASN A 166 4.60 -12.31 7.63
CA ASN A 166 4.61 -11.45 8.82
C ASN A 166 3.71 -10.22 8.67
N LEU A 167 3.48 -9.71 7.45
CA LEU A 167 2.50 -8.68 7.18
C LEU A 167 1.08 -9.11 7.55
N VAL A 168 0.67 -10.31 7.14
CA VAL A 168 -0.63 -10.88 7.52
C VAL A 168 -0.76 -10.91 9.05
N THR A 169 0.27 -11.38 9.74
CA THR A 169 0.27 -11.45 11.20
C THR A 169 0.16 -10.06 11.85
N ALA A 170 0.94 -9.09 11.37
CA ALA A 170 0.95 -7.73 11.93
C ALA A 170 -0.36 -6.98 11.67
N LEU A 171 -1.01 -7.20 10.51
CA LEU A 171 -2.26 -6.57 10.13
C LEU A 171 -3.49 -7.19 10.82
N ARG A 172 -3.43 -8.46 11.26
CA ARG A 172 -4.47 -9.11 12.05
C ARG A 172 -4.47 -8.57 13.47
N SER A 173 -5.37 -7.65 13.74
CA SER A 173 -5.50 -6.97 15.03
C SER A 173 -6.92 -7.16 15.58
N ALA A 174 -7.04 -7.13 16.92
CA ALA A 174 -8.33 -7.21 17.61
C ALA A 174 -9.29 -6.05 17.27
N ASP A 175 -8.74 -4.91 16.81
CA ASP A 175 -9.53 -3.73 16.45
C ASP A 175 -9.97 -3.71 14.98
N ALA A 176 -9.79 -4.82 14.23
CA ALA A 176 -10.18 -4.89 12.84
C ALA A 176 -11.71 -4.81 12.69
N THR A 177 -12.22 -3.93 11.84
CA THR A 177 -13.60 -3.97 11.38
C THR A 177 -13.79 -5.19 10.46
N ARG A 178 -15.04 -5.61 10.23
CA ARG A 178 -15.34 -6.71 9.31
C ARG A 178 -14.75 -6.46 7.91
N GLU A 179 -14.84 -5.23 7.42
CA GLU A 179 -14.35 -4.84 6.11
C GLU A 179 -12.83 -4.86 6.03
N SER A 180 -12.12 -4.38 7.07
CA SER A 180 -10.65 -4.43 7.10
C SER A 180 -10.13 -5.84 7.35
N ALA A 181 -10.85 -6.68 8.11
CA ALA A 181 -10.53 -8.09 8.26
C ALA A 181 -10.59 -8.82 6.90
N SER A 182 -11.61 -8.52 6.07
CA SER A 182 -11.75 -9.08 4.73
C SER A 182 -10.55 -8.74 3.81
N LEU A 183 -9.96 -7.55 3.92
CA LEU A 183 -8.73 -7.22 3.19
C LEU A 183 -7.54 -8.11 3.61
N VAL A 184 -7.39 -8.31 4.90
CA VAL A 184 -6.29 -9.14 5.46
C VAL A 184 -6.50 -10.61 5.11
N ASP A 185 -7.73 -11.11 5.12
CA ASP A 185 -8.04 -12.48 4.72
C ASP A 185 -7.72 -12.69 3.22
N GLN A 186 -8.08 -11.76 2.33
CA GLN A 186 -7.70 -11.83 0.92
C GLN A 186 -6.18 -11.77 0.73
N LEU A 187 -5.47 -10.99 1.55
CA LEU A 187 -4.00 -10.96 1.51
C LEU A 187 -3.42 -12.32 1.94
N ASP A 188 -3.95 -12.94 3.00
CA ASP A 188 -3.52 -14.25 3.48
C ASP A 188 -3.75 -15.34 2.42
N ASP A 189 -4.91 -15.35 1.76
CA ASP A 189 -5.19 -16.30 0.66
C ASP A 189 -4.15 -16.20 -0.46
N VAL A 190 -3.79 -14.97 -0.85
CA VAL A 190 -2.77 -14.73 -1.88
C VAL A 190 -1.37 -15.14 -1.41
N VAL A 191 -1.04 -14.89 -0.14
CA VAL A 191 0.25 -15.29 0.46
C VAL A 191 0.36 -16.81 0.55
N ILE A 192 -0.72 -17.50 0.96
CA ILE A 192 -0.77 -18.97 0.96
C ILE A 192 -0.52 -19.52 -0.44
N ALA A 193 -1.24 -19.02 -1.44
CA ALA A 193 -1.06 -19.45 -2.83
C ALA A 193 0.38 -19.22 -3.32
N LEU A 194 0.97 -18.07 -3.00
CA LEU A 194 2.35 -17.74 -3.38
C LEU A 194 3.37 -18.68 -2.69
N GLU A 195 3.18 -18.99 -1.40
CA GLU A 195 4.03 -19.94 -0.67
C GLU A 195 3.92 -21.36 -1.21
N GLU A 196 2.72 -21.80 -1.59
CA GLU A 196 2.49 -23.12 -2.19
C GLU A 196 3.17 -23.24 -3.55
N GLU A 197 2.97 -22.28 -4.43
CA GLU A 197 3.56 -22.27 -5.77
C GLU A 197 5.08 -22.08 -5.77
N ALA A 198 5.63 -21.41 -4.76
CA ALA A 198 7.07 -21.18 -4.65
C ALA A 198 7.83 -22.31 -3.88
N ARG A 199 7.13 -23.37 -3.43
CA ARG A 199 7.79 -24.55 -2.79
C ARG A 199 8.37 -25.53 -3.80
N ASP A 200 7.83 -25.54 -5.01
CA ASP A 200 8.22 -26.44 -6.10
C ASP A 200 9.37 -25.86 -6.94
#